data_44a2d45a5471bb89325636ac958a6454
#
_entry.id   44a2d45a5471bb89325636ac958a6454
#
_cell.length_a   1.000
_cell.length_b   1.000
_cell.length_c   1.000
_cell.angle_alpha   90.00
_cell.angle_beta   90.00
_cell.angle_gamma   90.00
#
_symmetry.space_group_name_H-M   'P 1'
#
loop_
_entity.id
_entity.type
_entity.pdbx_description
1 polymer ?
#
loop_
_entity_poly.entity_id
_entity_poly.type
_entity_poly.pdbx_seq_one_letter_code
_entity_poly.pdbx_strand_id
1 'polypeptide(L)'
;MKRPRRSVAISLFVALAVACAFVVAIAGCSGSNDEASTPASKAPDASQVKDDNLKTLNVGSDLYPPFVYADEYGDIVGLDVEILTEALARIGYKPKYQLIDWEKKKELLANGELDCVMGSFSMTGRENEYRWAGPYLASRQVVAVDPESDIYTLADLEDKIVAVQSTTKPEGILLNRTNENVPQIKELYCFSDRSC
;
A
#
# COMPACT_ATOMS: atom_id res chain seq x y z
N MET A 1 -35.17 -26.36 32.43
CA MET A 1 -33.92 -27.06 32.81
C MET A 1 -32.88 -26.02 33.22
N LYS A 2 -32.43 -26.07 34.48
CA LYS A 2 -31.58 -25.06 35.13
C LYS A 2 -30.10 -25.31 34.79
N ARG A 3 -29.37 -24.27 34.43
CA ARG A 3 -27.89 -24.31 34.32
C ARG A 3 -27.26 -24.05 35.69
N PRO A 4 -26.19 -24.75 36.11
CA PRO A 4 -25.49 -24.43 37.33
C PRO A 4 -24.41 -23.36 37.11
N ARG A 5 -24.40 -22.36 37.98
CA ARG A 5 -23.31 -21.41 38.18
C ARG A 5 -22.14 -22.12 38.90
N ARG A 6 -20.93 -21.98 38.39
CA ARG A 6 -19.72 -22.32 39.13
C ARG A 6 -19.01 -21.06 39.61
N SER A 7 -18.83 -20.99 40.91
CA SER A 7 -18.15 -19.94 41.67
C SER A 7 -16.64 -19.99 41.43
N VAL A 8 -16.05 -18.83 41.29
CA VAL A 8 -14.59 -18.64 41.24
C VAL A 8 -14.16 -18.35 42.70
N ALA A 9 -13.26 -19.17 43.22
CA ALA A 9 -12.61 -18.96 44.50
C ALA A 9 -11.38 -18.07 44.31
N ILE A 10 -11.37 -17.00 45.10
CA ILE A 10 -10.28 -16.05 45.27
C ILE A 10 -9.31 -16.67 46.26
N SER A 11 -8.04 -16.82 45.91
CA SER A 11 -6.96 -17.05 46.88
C SER A 11 -5.97 -15.91 46.87
N LEU A 12 -6.01 -15.24 47.99
CA LEU A 12 -5.13 -14.16 48.42
C LEU A 12 -3.89 -14.81 49.06
N PHE A 13 -2.68 -14.49 48.61
CA PHE A 13 -1.48 -14.66 49.43
C PHE A 13 -0.60 -13.43 49.40
N VAL A 14 -0.37 -13.02 50.58
CA VAL A 14 0.25 -11.94 51.28
C VAL A 14 1.77 -11.84 51.05
N ALA A 15 2.20 -10.62 50.97
CA ALA A 15 3.51 -9.99 51.11
C ALA A 15 4.64 -10.71 51.83
N LEU A 16 5.86 -10.47 51.36
CA LEU A 16 6.98 -10.17 52.27
C LEU A 16 8.04 -9.31 51.58
N ALA A 17 8.29 -8.14 52.15
CA ALA A 17 9.35 -7.21 51.79
C ALA A 17 10.68 -7.66 52.43
N VAL A 18 11.78 -7.55 51.68
CA VAL A 18 13.13 -7.39 52.27
C VAL A 18 13.92 -6.40 51.42
N ALA A 19 14.20 -5.26 52.03
CA ALA A 19 15.16 -4.27 51.61
C ALA A 19 16.58 -4.73 51.97
N CYS A 20 17.52 -4.65 51.06
CA CYS A 20 18.93 -4.54 51.35
C CYS A 20 19.60 -3.62 50.34
N ALA A 21 19.99 -2.47 50.87
CA ALA A 21 20.91 -1.55 50.23
C ALA A 21 22.33 -2.09 50.31
N PHE A 22 23.08 -2.08 49.21
CA PHE A 22 24.54 -2.06 49.23
C PHE A 22 25.07 -1.15 48.12
N VAL A 23 25.72 -0.11 48.55
CA VAL A 23 26.59 0.75 47.78
C VAL A 23 27.98 0.08 47.77
N VAL A 24 28.64 0.00 46.62
CA VAL A 24 30.12 0.11 46.47
C VAL A 24 30.49 0.13 44.97
N ALA A 25 30.99 1.25 44.52
CA ALA A 25 32.31 1.56 43.94
C ALA A 25 32.77 0.80 42.69
N ILE A 26 32.87 1.57 41.65
CA ILE A 26 33.89 1.75 40.62
C ILE A 26 35.08 0.78 40.64
N ALA A 27 35.27 0.05 39.54
CA ALA A 27 36.54 -0.16 38.86
C ALA A 27 36.26 -0.82 37.50
N GLY A 28 36.82 -0.24 36.44
CA GLY A 28 36.68 -0.72 35.06
C GLY A 28 37.45 -2.02 34.82
N CYS A 29 36.97 -2.71 33.78
CA CYS A 29 37.85 -3.44 32.88
C CYS A 29 37.07 -3.78 31.57
N SER A 30 37.69 -3.45 30.50
CA SER A 30 37.54 -3.86 29.16
C SER A 30 37.10 -5.33 28.98
N GLY A 31 36.04 -5.57 28.24
CA GLY A 31 35.61 -6.86 27.77
C GLY A 31 34.84 -6.69 26.48
N SER A 32 35.53 -6.89 25.37
CA SER A 32 35.02 -6.93 24.02
C SER A 32 34.02 -8.07 23.86
N ASN A 33 32.76 -7.73 23.63
CA ASN A 33 31.79 -8.64 23.00
C ASN A 33 31.44 -8.08 21.64
N ASP A 34 32.00 -8.73 20.62
CA ASP A 34 31.63 -8.54 19.21
C ASP A 34 30.21 -9.07 19.00
N GLU A 35 29.20 -8.24 19.23
CA GLU A 35 27.92 -8.38 18.55
C GLU A 35 28.03 -7.70 17.20
N ALA A 36 27.99 -8.50 16.15
CA ALA A 36 27.92 -8.07 14.76
C ALA A 36 26.60 -7.32 14.53
N SER A 37 26.56 -6.06 14.88
CA SER A 37 25.53 -5.13 14.40
C SER A 37 25.82 -4.84 12.94
N THR A 38 25.02 -5.45 12.05
CA THR A 38 24.93 -5.06 10.64
C THR A 38 24.68 -3.55 10.61
N PRO A 39 25.54 -2.75 9.98
CA PRO A 39 25.29 -1.31 9.88
C PRO A 39 24.04 -1.10 9.05
N ALA A 40 22.97 -0.62 9.69
CA ALA A 40 21.84 -0.06 8.97
C ALA A 40 22.41 1.04 8.06
N SER A 41 22.35 0.80 6.75
CA SER A 41 22.75 1.77 5.74
C SER A 41 21.92 3.03 5.98
N LYS A 42 22.58 4.07 6.46
CA LYS A 42 21.95 5.38 6.66
C LYS A 42 21.55 5.89 5.29
N ALA A 43 20.24 5.92 5.02
CA ALA A 43 19.72 6.49 3.78
C ALA A 43 20.27 7.91 3.63
N PRO A 44 20.74 8.31 2.43
CA PRO A 44 21.21 9.67 2.21
C PRO A 44 20.09 10.67 2.51
N ASP A 45 20.45 11.76 3.18
CA ASP A 45 19.53 12.85 3.50
C ASP A 45 19.15 13.58 2.21
N ALA A 46 17.88 13.50 1.83
CA ALA A 46 17.33 14.09 0.61
C ALA A 46 17.44 15.63 0.56
N SER A 47 17.65 16.28 1.70
CA SER A 47 17.73 17.76 1.80
C SER A 47 18.97 18.40 1.14
N GLN A 48 19.89 17.61 0.56
CA GLN A 48 21.15 18.11 -0.01
C GLN A 48 21.28 17.93 -1.53
N VAL A 49 20.30 17.33 -2.22
CA VAL A 49 20.41 17.12 -3.67
C VAL A 49 19.88 18.35 -4.39
N LYS A 50 20.75 19.13 -5.05
CA LYS A 50 20.32 20.25 -5.89
C LYS A 50 19.58 19.71 -7.11
N ASP A 51 18.40 20.23 -7.37
CA ASP A 51 17.46 19.82 -8.44
C ASP A 51 18.09 19.82 -9.85
N ASP A 52 19.09 20.68 -10.09
CA ASP A 52 19.75 20.88 -11.38
C ASP A 52 20.55 19.64 -11.89
N ASN A 53 20.83 18.65 -11.05
CA ASN A 53 21.61 17.46 -11.40
C ASN A 53 20.79 16.16 -11.41
N LEU A 54 19.48 16.23 -11.14
CA LEU A 54 18.65 15.03 -11.09
C LEU A 54 18.28 14.55 -12.50
N LYS A 55 18.42 13.25 -12.74
CA LYS A 55 17.94 12.62 -13.97
C LYS A 55 16.43 12.52 -13.93
N THR A 56 15.76 12.80 -15.04
CA THR A 56 14.30 12.71 -15.14
C THR A 56 13.85 11.29 -15.47
N LEU A 57 12.80 10.82 -14.77
CA LEU A 57 12.06 9.61 -15.13
C LEU A 57 10.63 10.00 -15.56
N ASN A 58 10.20 9.47 -16.71
CA ASN A 58 8.84 9.64 -17.20
C ASN A 58 7.92 8.65 -16.48
N VAL A 59 6.96 9.18 -15.71
CA VAL A 59 6.06 8.40 -14.86
C VAL A 59 4.65 8.51 -15.38
N GLY A 60 4.05 7.37 -15.76
CA GLY A 60 2.64 7.32 -16.16
C GLY A 60 1.71 7.04 -14.98
N SER A 61 0.60 7.74 -14.93
CA SER A 61 -0.50 7.47 -14.00
C SER A 61 -1.84 7.85 -14.61
N ASP A 62 -2.93 7.35 -14.02
CA ASP A 62 -4.28 7.88 -14.20
C ASP A 62 -4.70 8.72 -12.99
N LEU A 63 -5.82 9.41 -13.07
CA LEU A 63 -6.35 10.18 -11.95
C LEU A 63 -6.95 9.25 -10.89
N TYR A 64 -6.47 9.36 -9.67
CA TYR A 64 -6.94 8.60 -8.52
C TYR A 64 -6.80 9.39 -7.22
N PRO A 65 -7.64 10.39 -6.96
CA PRO A 65 -7.60 11.14 -5.71
C PRO A 65 -7.82 10.23 -4.49
N PRO A 66 -7.12 10.45 -3.37
CA PRO A 66 -6.12 11.49 -3.11
C PRO A 66 -4.68 11.08 -3.45
N PHE A 67 -4.48 9.98 -4.19
CA PHE A 67 -3.16 9.41 -4.48
C PHE A 67 -2.47 10.12 -5.64
N VAL A 68 -3.19 10.33 -6.75
CA VAL A 68 -2.73 11.09 -7.93
C VAL A 68 -3.89 11.93 -8.45
N TYR A 69 -3.74 13.23 -8.53
CA TYR A 69 -4.75 14.13 -9.08
C TYR A 69 -4.12 15.42 -9.57
N ALA A 70 -4.85 16.19 -10.36
CA ALA A 70 -4.44 17.53 -10.73
C ALA A 70 -4.99 18.54 -9.71
N ASP A 71 -4.16 19.45 -9.23
CA ASP A 71 -4.58 20.55 -8.38
C ASP A 71 -5.26 21.69 -9.17
N GLU A 72 -5.57 22.78 -8.52
CA GLU A 72 -6.21 23.96 -9.14
C GLU A 72 -5.34 24.67 -10.19
N TYR A 73 -4.03 24.43 -10.18
CA TYR A 73 -3.08 24.97 -11.16
C TYR A 73 -2.79 24.00 -12.30
N GLY A 74 -3.30 22.78 -12.21
CA GLY A 74 -3.08 21.71 -13.19
C GLY A 74 -1.82 20.87 -12.91
N ASP A 75 -1.16 21.08 -11.77
CA ASP A 75 -0.01 20.30 -11.37
C ASP A 75 -0.46 18.92 -10.83
N ILE A 76 0.29 17.89 -11.18
CA ILE A 76 0.02 16.53 -10.70
C ILE A 76 0.56 16.39 -9.29
N VAL A 77 -0.33 16.16 -8.34
CA VAL A 77 -0.07 16.07 -6.90
C VAL A 77 -0.74 14.85 -6.28
N GLY A 78 -0.45 14.57 -5.01
CA GLY A 78 -1.07 13.51 -4.23
C GLY A 78 -0.07 12.62 -3.51
N LEU A 79 -0.59 11.71 -2.70
CA LEU A 79 0.22 10.86 -1.82
C LEU A 79 1.27 10.04 -2.59
N ASP A 80 0.87 9.42 -3.70
CA ASP A 80 1.79 8.60 -4.51
C ASP A 80 2.84 9.48 -5.19
N VAL A 81 2.47 10.71 -5.58
CA VAL A 81 3.38 11.68 -6.20
C VAL A 81 4.46 12.10 -5.20
N GLU A 82 4.09 12.42 -3.97
CA GLU A 82 5.03 12.82 -2.91
C GLU A 82 5.97 11.68 -2.55
N ILE A 83 5.45 10.46 -2.35
CA ILE A 83 6.24 9.26 -2.02
C ILE A 83 7.28 8.99 -3.12
N LEU A 84 6.87 9.00 -4.39
CA LEU A 84 7.79 8.71 -5.49
C LEU A 84 8.82 9.82 -5.67
N THR A 85 8.41 11.08 -5.56
CA THR A 85 9.32 12.23 -5.67
C THR A 85 10.43 12.15 -4.63
N GLU A 86 10.07 11.91 -3.38
CA GLU A 86 11.03 11.75 -2.29
C GLU A 86 11.95 10.51 -2.50
N ALA A 87 11.37 9.39 -2.89
CA ALA A 87 12.14 8.16 -3.12
C ALA A 87 13.14 8.34 -4.28
N LEU A 88 12.73 8.97 -5.36
CA LEU A 88 13.58 9.22 -6.52
C LEU A 88 14.68 10.26 -6.21
N ALA A 89 14.37 11.32 -5.47
CA ALA A 89 15.36 12.33 -5.08
C ALA A 89 16.53 11.69 -4.32
N ARG A 90 16.26 10.73 -3.44
CA ARG A 90 17.30 10.02 -2.67
C ARG A 90 18.28 9.21 -3.54
N ILE A 91 17.90 8.88 -4.76
CA ILE A 91 18.73 8.10 -5.68
C ILE A 91 19.18 8.90 -6.91
N GLY A 92 19.02 10.24 -6.88
CA GLY A 92 19.50 11.14 -7.92
C GLY A 92 18.56 11.29 -9.13
N TYR A 93 17.28 11.07 -8.94
CA TYR A 93 16.25 11.21 -9.97
C TYR A 93 15.13 12.15 -9.55
N LYS A 94 14.36 12.64 -10.54
CA LYS A 94 13.09 13.35 -10.35
C LYS A 94 12.02 12.81 -11.29
N PRO A 95 10.75 12.73 -10.84
CA PRO A 95 9.66 12.29 -11.69
C PRO A 95 9.23 13.40 -12.64
N LYS A 96 8.85 13.02 -13.85
CA LYS A 96 8.02 13.80 -14.76
C LYS A 96 6.74 13.04 -14.98
N TYR A 97 5.67 13.45 -14.29
CA TYR A 97 4.38 12.81 -14.39
C TYR A 97 3.66 13.15 -15.69
N GLN A 98 2.95 12.17 -16.22
CA GLN A 98 1.99 12.35 -17.32
C GLN A 98 0.77 11.47 -17.07
N LEU A 99 -0.41 12.04 -17.31
CA LEU A 99 -1.66 11.29 -17.29
C LEU A 99 -1.75 10.47 -18.56
N ILE A 100 -2.08 9.20 -18.39
CA ILE A 100 -2.16 8.23 -19.48
C ILE A 100 -3.53 7.56 -19.51
N ASP A 101 -3.88 7.02 -20.65
CA ASP A 101 -4.88 5.99 -20.74
C ASP A 101 -4.33 4.72 -20.05
N TRP A 102 -4.99 4.33 -18.93
CA TRP A 102 -4.52 3.22 -18.11
C TRP A 102 -4.47 1.88 -18.84
N GLU A 103 -5.28 1.69 -19.86
CA GLU A 103 -5.25 0.48 -20.68
C GLU A 103 -3.94 0.35 -21.46
N LYS A 104 -3.32 1.46 -21.83
CA LYS A 104 -2.08 1.52 -22.63
C LYS A 104 -0.79 1.40 -21.81
N LYS A 105 -0.87 1.33 -20.48
CA LYS A 105 0.32 1.32 -19.61
C LYS A 105 1.40 0.30 -20.00
N LYS A 106 1.01 -0.91 -20.42
CA LYS A 106 1.97 -1.95 -20.85
C LYS A 106 2.66 -1.58 -22.15
N GLU A 107 1.92 -1.05 -23.10
CA GLU A 107 2.45 -0.61 -24.40
C GLU A 107 3.43 0.54 -24.22
N LEU A 108 3.04 1.57 -23.45
CA LEU A 108 3.87 2.74 -23.17
C LEU A 108 5.17 2.41 -22.43
N LEU A 109 5.14 1.42 -21.53
CA LEU A 109 6.35 0.88 -20.88
C LEU A 109 7.21 0.09 -21.89
N ALA A 110 6.59 -0.74 -22.72
CA ALA A 110 7.31 -1.61 -23.64
C ALA A 110 8.03 -0.84 -24.76
N ASN A 111 7.45 0.26 -25.22
CA ASN A 111 8.04 1.11 -26.27
C ASN A 111 8.98 2.20 -25.72
N GLY A 112 9.11 2.32 -24.38
CA GLY A 112 10.03 3.26 -23.72
C GLY A 112 9.52 4.70 -23.65
N GLU A 113 8.24 4.96 -23.90
CA GLU A 113 7.62 6.27 -23.68
C GLU A 113 7.51 6.58 -22.18
N LEU A 114 7.35 5.53 -21.37
CA LEU A 114 7.39 5.58 -19.91
C LEU A 114 8.56 4.78 -19.37
N ASP A 115 9.19 5.31 -18.32
CA ASP A 115 10.19 4.58 -17.54
C ASP A 115 9.50 3.72 -16.46
N CYS A 116 8.39 4.21 -15.89
CA CYS A 116 7.61 3.47 -14.90
C CYS A 116 6.15 3.97 -14.85
N VAL A 117 5.31 3.19 -14.16
CA VAL A 117 3.94 3.60 -13.79
C VAL A 117 3.79 3.57 -12.28
N MET A 118 3.05 4.54 -11.75
CA MET A 118 2.70 4.63 -10.34
C MET A 118 1.30 5.25 -10.17
N GLY A 119 0.54 4.75 -9.23
CA GLY A 119 -0.83 5.20 -8.97
C GLY A 119 -1.61 4.11 -8.26
N SER A 120 -1.15 3.71 -7.04
CA SER A 120 -1.77 2.65 -6.23
C SER A 120 -1.98 1.35 -7.02
N PHE A 121 -1.03 1.01 -7.89
CA PHE A 121 -1.10 -0.14 -8.79
C PHE A 121 -0.86 -1.45 -8.05
N SER A 122 -1.85 -2.33 -8.04
CA SER A 122 -1.81 -3.59 -7.31
C SER A 122 -0.81 -4.58 -7.92
N MET A 123 0.17 -5.02 -7.13
CA MET A 123 1.15 -6.05 -7.51
C MET A 123 0.55 -7.46 -7.47
N THR A 124 -0.33 -7.74 -6.51
CA THR A 124 -0.88 -9.08 -6.25
C THR A 124 -1.51 -9.71 -7.50
N GLY A 125 -1.00 -10.88 -7.88
CA GLY A 125 -1.42 -11.63 -9.06
C GLY A 125 -0.85 -11.11 -10.37
N ARG A 126 0.13 -10.19 -10.32
CA ARG A 126 0.86 -9.62 -11.47
C ARG A 126 2.36 -9.60 -11.23
N GLU A 127 2.85 -10.39 -10.30
CA GLU A 127 4.25 -10.42 -9.86
C GLU A 127 5.20 -10.65 -11.03
N ASN A 128 4.78 -11.45 -12.00
CA ASN A 128 5.58 -11.80 -13.18
C ASN A 128 5.30 -10.92 -14.41
N GLU A 129 4.33 -9.98 -14.33
CA GLU A 129 3.97 -9.14 -15.47
C GLU A 129 4.84 -7.88 -15.57
N TYR A 130 5.38 -7.43 -14.44
CA TYR A 130 6.18 -6.20 -14.33
C TYR A 130 7.41 -6.46 -13.45
N ARG A 131 8.38 -5.57 -13.58
CA ARG A 131 9.43 -5.45 -12.55
C ARG A 131 8.95 -4.48 -11.49
N TRP A 132 8.85 -4.92 -10.25
CA TRP A 132 8.29 -4.16 -9.16
C TRP A 132 9.35 -3.54 -8.27
N ALA A 133 9.11 -2.32 -7.79
CA ALA A 133 9.78 -1.68 -6.68
C ALA A 133 8.76 -1.44 -5.57
N GLY A 134 8.96 -2.01 -4.41
CA GLY A 134 7.99 -1.98 -3.32
C GLY A 134 7.53 -3.38 -2.92
N PRO A 135 6.38 -3.55 -2.25
CA PRO A 135 5.24 -2.61 -2.12
C PRO A 135 5.51 -1.45 -1.15
N TYR A 136 4.90 -0.30 -1.40
CA TYR A 136 4.97 0.88 -0.54
C TYR A 136 3.70 1.11 0.29
N LEU A 137 2.56 0.55 -0.16
CA LEU A 137 1.28 0.55 0.54
C LEU A 137 0.61 -0.81 0.46
N ALA A 138 -0.28 -1.09 1.41
CA ALA A 138 -1.20 -2.21 1.36
C ALA A 138 -2.64 -1.70 1.24
N SER A 139 -3.44 -2.34 0.38
CA SER A 139 -4.84 -1.99 0.18
C SER A 139 -5.70 -3.25 0.06
N ARG A 140 -7.02 -3.05 0.17
CA ARG A 140 -8.01 -4.12 -0.05
C ARG A 140 -8.94 -3.71 -1.18
N GLN A 141 -9.33 -4.69 -2.01
CA GLN A 141 -10.43 -4.48 -2.95
C GLN A 141 -11.74 -4.55 -2.19
N VAL A 142 -12.58 -3.56 -2.42
CA VAL A 142 -13.91 -3.45 -1.81
C VAL A 142 -14.93 -3.14 -2.90
N VAL A 143 -16.18 -3.46 -2.64
CA VAL A 143 -17.32 -3.04 -3.46
C VAL A 143 -18.00 -1.88 -2.73
N ALA A 144 -18.14 -0.75 -3.42
CA ALA A 144 -18.96 0.36 -2.94
C ALA A 144 -20.38 0.20 -3.45
N VAL A 145 -21.34 0.40 -2.58
CA VAL A 145 -22.78 0.29 -2.88
C VAL A 145 -23.51 1.49 -2.31
N ASP A 146 -24.72 1.75 -2.81
CA ASP A 146 -25.60 2.72 -2.21
C ASP A 146 -25.91 2.31 -0.76
N PRO A 147 -25.79 3.22 0.23
CA PRO A 147 -26.07 2.92 1.63
C PRO A 147 -27.50 2.44 1.89
N GLU A 148 -28.44 2.78 1.01
CA GLU A 148 -29.85 2.34 1.09
C GLU A 148 -30.10 1.01 0.35
N SER A 149 -29.06 0.38 -0.21
CA SER A 149 -29.18 -0.90 -0.92
C SER A 149 -29.24 -2.09 0.05
N ASP A 150 -29.80 -3.19 -0.42
CA ASP A 150 -29.83 -4.46 0.32
C ASP A 150 -28.57 -5.32 0.08
N ILE A 151 -27.44 -4.71 -0.31
CA ILE A 151 -26.16 -5.39 -0.59
C ILE A 151 -25.23 -5.23 0.62
N TYR A 152 -25.04 -6.29 1.40
CA TYR A 152 -24.23 -6.30 2.61
C TYR A 152 -23.03 -7.23 2.50
N THR A 153 -23.06 -8.21 1.59
CA THR A 153 -22.03 -9.23 1.39
C THR A 153 -21.72 -9.40 -0.09
N LEU A 154 -20.62 -10.07 -0.41
CA LEU A 154 -20.28 -10.39 -1.80
C LEU A 154 -21.33 -11.30 -2.45
N ALA A 155 -22.02 -12.16 -1.69
CA ALA A 155 -23.07 -13.01 -2.22
C ALA A 155 -24.28 -12.22 -2.74
N ASP A 156 -24.56 -11.06 -2.18
CA ASP A 156 -25.67 -10.20 -2.60
C ASP A 156 -25.44 -9.53 -3.96
N LEU A 157 -24.24 -9.70 -4.53
CA LEU A 157 -23.92 -9.27 -5.90
C LEU A 157 -24.48 -10.22 -6.97
N GLU A 158 -25.08 -11.35 -6.59
CA GLU A 158 -25.74 -12.25 -7.53
C GLU A 158 -26.77 -11.50 -8.36
N ASP A 159 -26.73 -11.69 -9.67
CA ASP A 159 -27.59 -11.01 -10.64
C ASP A 159 -27.55 -9.46 -10.60
N LYS A 160 -26.55 -8.87 -9.98
CA LYS A 160 -26.35 -7.40 -10.00
C LYS A 160 -25.47 -6.96 -11.18
N ILE A 161 -25.60 -5.68 -11.50
CA ILE A 161 -24.72 -4.98 -12.43
C ILE A 161 -23.59 -4.37 -11.62
N VAL A 162 -22.32 -4.63 -12.04
CA VAL A 162 -21.13 -4.13 -11.36
C VAL A 162 -20.31 -3.29 -12.33
N ALA A 163 -19.78 -2.18 -11.85
CA ALA A 163 -18.90 -1.30 -12.61
C ALA A 163 -17.47 -1.39 -12.08
N VAL A 164 -16.49 -1.40 -12.97
CA VAL A 164 -15.06 -1.41 -12.63
C VAL A 164 -14.26 -0.61 -13.66
N GLN A 165 -13.06 -0.20 -13.29
CA GLN A 165 -12.10 0.30 -14.27
C GLN A 165 -11.44 -0.88 -15.03
N SER A 166 -11.29 -0.74 -16.34
CA SER A 166 -10.63 -1.72 -17.22
C SER A 166 -9.19 -1.96 -16.81
N THR A 167 -8.69 -3.16 -17.08
CA THR A 167 -7.30 -3.60 -16.81
C THR A 167 -6.87 -3.49 -15.36
N THR A 168 -7.85 -3.49 -14.43
CA THR A 168 -7.61 -3.45 -12.98
C THR A 168 -7.74 -4.84 -12.34
N LYS A 169 -7.37 -4.93 -11.07
CA LYS A 169 -7.50 -6.18 -10.29
C LYS A 169 -8.95 -6.60 -10.09
N PRO A 170 -9.93 -5.71 -9.75
CA PRO A 170 -11.34 -6.06 -9.66
C PRO A 170 -11.91 -6.65 -10.95
N GLU A 171 -11.60 -6.05 -12.10
CA GLU A 171 -12.03 -6.61 -13.39
C GLU A 171 -11.57 -8.06 -13.55
N GLY A 172 -10.29 -8.34 -13.32
CA GLY A 172 -9.75 -9.69 -13.41
C GLY A 172 -10.40 -10.69 -12.45
N ILE A 173 -10.76 -10.25 -11.23
CA ILE A 173 -11.47 -11.09 -10.26
C ILE A 173 -12.87 -11.46 -10.77
N LEU A 174 -13.60 -10.48 -11.30
CA LEU A 174 -14.99 -10.66 -11.76
C LEU A 174 -15.07 -11.42 -13.07
N LEU A 175 -14.20 -11.13 -14.05
CA LEU A 175 -14.18 -11.82 -15.34
C LEU A 175 -13.73 -13.28 -15.22
N ASN A 176 -12.65 -13.52 -14.46
CA ASN A 176 -12.04 -14.85 -14.38
C ASN A 176 -12.57 -15.69 -13.23
N ARG A 177 -13.46 -15.13 -12.40
CA ARG A 177 -13.97 -15.78 -11.19
C ARG A 177 -12.86 -16.38 -10.32
N THR A 178 -11.79 -15.62 -10.15
CA THR A 178 -10.61 -16.07 -9.38
C THR A 178 -10.85 -16.15 -7.87
N ASN A 179 -12.01 -15.66 -7.42
CA ASN A 179 -12.46 -15.75 -6.05
C ASN A 179 -13.82 -16.46 -5.99
N GLU A 180 -13.85 -17.65 -5.43
CA GLU A 180 -15.05 -18.50 -5.29
C GLU A 180 -16.19 -17.84 -4.49
N ASN A 181 -15.86 -16.83 -3.65
CA ASN A 181 -16.85 -16.09 -2.88
C ASN A 181 -17.55 -14.99 -3.69
N VAL A 182 -17.16 -14.77 -4.94
CA VAL A 182 -17.81 -13.81 -5.83
C VAL A 182 -18.85 -14.55 -6.68
N PRO A 183 -20.16 -14.24 -6.54
CA PRO A 183 -21.24 -14.91 -7.25
C PRO A 183 -21.24 -14.53 -8.74
N GLN A 184 -22.14 -15.14 -9.49
CA GLN A 184 -22.42 -14.74 -10.86
C GLN A 184 -23.13 -13.39 -10.87
N ILE A 185 -22.46 -12.36 -11.40
CA ILE A 185 -23.09 -11.06 -11.63
C ILE A 185 -23.88 -11.08 -12.94
N LYS A 186 -24.86 -10.19 -13.08
CA LYS A 186 -25.67 -10.05 -14.29
C LYS A 186 -24.85 -9.45 -15.44
N GLU A 187 -24.12 -8.38 -15.15
CA GLU A 187 -23.37 -7.63 -16.15
C GLU A 187 -22.18 -6.91 -15.52
N LEU A 188 -21.08 -6.81 -16.25
CA LEU A 188 -19.88 -6.05 -15.85
C LEU A 188 -19.68 -4.89 -16.82
N TYR A 189 -19.76 -3.65 -16.28
CA TYR A 189 -19.38 -2.46 -17.03
C TYR A 189 -17.93 -2.10 -16.75
N CYS A 190 -17.12 -2.03 -17.82
CA CYS A 190 -15.71 -1.66 -17.74
C CYS A 190 -15.51 -0.25 -18.30
N PHE A 191 -14.92 0.63 -17.51
CA PHE A 191 -14.62 2.01 -17.89
C PHE A 191 -13.12 2.21 -18.04
N SER A 192 -12.70 3.09 -18.96
CA SER A 192 -11.29 3.39 -19.19
C SER A 192 -10.64 4.17 -18.03
N ASP A 193 -11.43 4.92 -17.30
CA ASP A 193 -10.98 5.74 -16.16
C ASP A 193 -11.87 5.55 -14.92
N ARG A 194 -11.54 6.25 -13.82
CA ARG A 194 -12.25 6.19 -12.53
C ARG A 194 -13.20 7.37 -12.30
N SER A 195 -13.42 8.19 -13.29
CA SER A 195 -14.20 9.44 -13.19
C SER A 195 -15.71 9.24 -13.42
N CYS A 196 -16.24 8.05 -13.18
CA CYS A 196 -17.69 7.74 -13.27
C CYS A 196 -18.46 8.05 -12.01
#